data_2db81c6153af81964f18ea500e47df9f
#
_entry.id   2db81c6153af81964f18ea500e47df9f
#
_cell.length_a   1.000
_cell.length_b   1.000
_cell.length_c   1.000
_cell.angle_alpha   90.00
_cell.angle_beta   90.00
_cell.angle_gamma   90.00
#
_symmetry.space_group_name_H-M   'P 1'
#
loop_
_entity.id
_entity.type
_entity.pdbx_description
1 polymer ?
#
loop_
_entity_poly.entity_id
_entity_poly.type
_entity_poly.pdbx_seq_one_letter_code
_entity_poly.pdbx_strand_id
1 'polypeptide(L)'
;MYLGMFKNKEAMMEQFEINEAYLENCKVLFAAYDCEGYEGYAMVIFSKNGKLYEVNASHCSCNGLEGQWEPEETCLEALKQRKYSYGDIQQDLTKFLIDFVFEEDVLKN
;
A
#
# COMPACT_ATOMS: atom_id res chain seq x y z
N MET A 1 -0.02 -9.10 -1.48
CA MET A 1 -1.42 -8.97 -1.96
C MET A 1 -1.54 -7.72 -2.81
N TYR A 2 -1.88 -7.90 -4.08
CA TYR A 2 -2.03 -6.81 -5.04
C TYR A 2 -3.47 -6.74 -5.50
N LEU A 3 -4.07 -5.55 -5.45
CA LEU A 3 -5.51 -5.38 -5.69
C LEU A 3 -5.77 -4.17 -6.60
N GLY A 4 -6.90 -4.22 -7.31
CA GLY A 4 -7.31 -3.15 -8.19
C GLY A 4 -6.37 -2.97 -9.38
N MET A 5 -5.94 -1.75 -9.60
CA MET A 5 -5.02 -1.43 -10.70
C MET A 5 -3.61 -1.96 -10.46
N PHE A 6 -3.28 -2.33 -9.23
CA PHE A 6 -2.00 -2.98 -8.92
C PHE A 6 -2.15 -4.48 -9.08
N LYS A 7 -2.00 -4.96 -10.28
CA LYS A 7 -2.15 -6.40 -10.57
C LYS A 7 -0.96 -7.21 -10.08
N ASN A 8 0.20 -6.59 -9.99
CA ASN A 8 1.42 -7.23 -9.53
C ASN A 8 2.42 -6.14 -9.13
N LYS A 9 3.61 -6.56 -8.69
CA LYS A 9 4.67 -5.65 -8.26
C LYS A 9 5.09 -4.71 -9.38
N GLU A 10 5.23 -5.24 -10.58
CA GLU A 10 5.67 -4.46 -11.73
C GLU A 10 4.67 -3.37 -12.09
N ALA A 11 3.37 -3.68 -12.03
CA ALA A 11 2.34 -2.68 -12.28
C ALA A 11 2.37 -1.57 -11.24
N MET A 12 2.59 -1.94 -9.97
CA MET A 12 2.71 -0.96 -8.89
C MET A 12 3.91 -0.03 -9.13
N MET A 13 5.07 -0.62 -9.45
CA MET A 13 6.28 0.15 -9.70
C MET A 13 6.11 1.09 -10.89
N GLU A 14 5.44 0.63 -11.93
CA GLU A 14 5.19 1.44 -13.11
C GLU A 14 4.31 2.64 -12.80
N GLN A 15 3.25 2.43 -12.01
CA GLN A 15 2.36 3.53 -11.66
C GLN A 15 3.05 4.60 -10.82
N PHE A 16 3.92 4.20 -9.90
CA PHE A 16 4.67 5.14 -9.08
C PHE A 16 5.94 5.65 -9.78
N GLU A 17 6.29 5.07 -10.93
CA GLU A 17 7.53 5.39 -11.66
C GLU A 17 8.76 5.20 -10.78
N ILE A 18 8.79 4.08 -10.06
CA ILE A 18 9.95 3.69 -9.25
C ILE A 18 10.61 2.44 -9.83
N ASN A 19 11.84 2.18 -9.45
CA ASN A 19 12.59 1.01 -9.89
C ASN A 19 12.92 0.10 -8.70
N GLU A 20 13.61 -1.01 -8.98
CA GLU A 20 13.92 -2.01 -7.96
C GLU A 20 14.70 -1.45 -6.78
N ALA A 21 15.50 -0.40 -6.98
CA ALA A 21 16.28 0.18 -5.90
C ALA A 21 15.38 0.74 -4.78
N TYR A 22 14.21 1.24 -5.14
CA TYR A 22 13.25 1.76 -4.14
C TYR A 22 12.70 0.65 -3.24
N LEU A 23 12.73 -0.59 -3.71
CA LEU A 23 12.16 -1.72 -2.98
C LEU A 23 13.23 -2.66 -2.44
N GLU A 24 14.49 -2.24 -2.43
CA GLU A 24 15.58 -3.05 -1.92
C GLU A 24 15.34 -3.38 -0.44
N ASN A 25 15.42 -4.67 -0.11
CA ASN A 25 15.16 -5.19 1.23
C ASN A 25 13.74 -4.96 1.73
N CYS A 26 12.81 -4.66 0.82
CA CYS A 26 11.41 -4.46 1.15
C CYS A 26 10.58 -5.68 0.75
N LYS A 27 9.61 -6.03 1.59
CA LYS A 27 8.62 -7.04 1.26
C LYS A 27 7.27 -6.35 1.20
N VAL A 28 6.70 -6.28 0.00
CA VAL A 28 5.37 -5.69 -0.17
C VAL A 28 4.33 -6.66 0.37
N LEU A 29 3.54 -6.19 1.32
CA LEU A 29 2.54 -6.99 2.00
C LEU A 29 1.15 -6.73 1.46
N PHE A 30 0.87 -5.49 1.10
CA PHE A 30 -0.45 -5.07 0.63
C PHE A 30 -0.26 -3.91 -0.33
N ALA A 31 -0.93 -3.95 -1.46
CA ALA A 31 -0.93 -2.85 -2.42
C ALA A 31 -2.27 -2.81 -3.13
N ALA A 32 -2.96 -1.70 -3.01
CA ALA A 32 -4.28 -1.52 -3.61
C ALA A 32 -4.36 -0.15 -4.28
N TYR A 33 -4.99 -0.12 -5.44
CA TYR A 33 -5.19 1.11 -6.18
C TYR A 33 -6.56 1.06 -6.84
N ASP A 34 -7.46 1.89 -6.34
CA ASP A 34 -8.81 2.01 -6.89
C ASP A 34 -8.98 3.36 -7.57
N CYS A 35 -9.56 3.31 -8.75
CA CYS A 35 -9.91 4.51 -9.50
C CYS A 35 -11.42 4.57 -9.64
N GLU A 36 -11.98 5.77 -9.43
CA GLU A 36 -13.40 6.01 -9.62
C GLU A 36 -13.54 7.32 -10.37
N GLY A 37 -13.96 7.23 -11.62
CA GLY A 37 -14.01 8.38 -12.50
C GLY A 37 -12.61 8.95 -12.76
N TYR A 38 -12.43 10.22 -12.45
CA TYR A 38 -11.15 10.90 -12.64
C TYR A 38 -10.27 10.90 -11.40
N GLU A 39 -10.75 10.29 -10.32
CA GLU A 39 -10.02 10.27 -9.06
C GLU A 39 -9.65 8.86 -8.68
N GLY A 40 -8.56 8.72 -7.97
CA GLY A 40 -8.11 7.43 -7.48
C GLY A 40 -7.33 7.55 -6.20
N TYR A 41 -7.24 6.45 -5.48
CA TYR A 41 -6.47 6.38 -4.25
C TYR A 41 -5.67 5.09 -4.22
N ALA A 42 -4.41 5.18 -3.81
CA ALA A 42 -3.54 4.04 -3.71
C ALA A 42 -2.94 3.94 -2.33
N MET A 43 -2.79 2.72 -1.85
CA MET A 43 -2.14 2.44 -0.57
C MET A 43 -1.23 1.23 -0.72
N VAL A 44 -0.02 1.35 -0.21
CA VAL A 44 0.94 0.24 -0.18
C VAL A 44 1.45 0.08 1.24
N ILE A 45 1.55 -1.17 1.69
CA ILE A 45 2.14 -1.51 2.98
C ILE A 45 3.28 -2.46 2.69
N PHE A 46 4.47 -2.16 3.21
CA PHE A 46 5.60 -3.06 3.08
C PHE A 46 6.39 -3.12 4.39
N SER A 47 7.17 -4.19 4.51
CA SER A 47 8.08 -4.33 5.65
C SER A 47 9.52 -4.17 5.15
N LYS A 48 10.34 -3.60 6.01
CA LYS A 48 11.78 -3.44 5.76
C LYS A 48 12.51 -3.45 7.08
N ASN A 49 13.47 -4.36 7.21
CA ASN A 49 14.27 -4.46 8.43
C ASN A 49 13.44 -4.60 9.71
N GLY A 50 12.35 -5.38 9.63
CA GLY A 50 11.50 -5.63 10.78
C GLY A 50 10.53 -4.51 11.13
N LYS A 51 10.42 -3.50 10.27
CA LYS A 51 9.51 -2.38 10.48
C LYS A 51 8.48 -2.32 9.38
N LEU A 52 7.34 -1.72 9.69
CA LEU A 52 6.27 -1.52 8.73
C LEU A 52 6.29 -0.09 8.19
N TYR A 53 5.99 0.03 6.92
CA TYR A 53 5.88 1.32 6.24
C TYR A 53 4.61 1.36 5.41
N GLU A 54 4.04 2.54 5.28
CA GLU A 54 2.89 2.74 4.41
C GLU A 54 3.16 3.87 3.43
N VAL A 55 2.61 3.73 2.23
CA VAL A 55 2.63 4.77 1.20
C VAL A 55 1.18 5.08 0.88
N ASN A 56 0.80 6.33 0.96
CA ASN A 56 -0.54 6.78 0.62
C ASN A 56 -0.43 7.79 -0.52
N ALA A 57 -1.17 7.56 -1.58
CA ALA A 57 -1.11 8.39 -2.77
C ALA A 57 -2.49 8.56 -3.37
N SER A 58 -2.67 9.63 -4.10
CA SER A 58 -3.92 9.88 -4.80
C SER A 58 -3.63 10.42 -6.19
N HIS A 59 -4.58 10.24 -7.11
CA HIS A 59 -4.44 10.83 -8.42
C HIS A 59 -5.73 11.53 -8.82
N CYS A 60 -5.56 12.52 -9.67
CA CYS A 60 -6.68 13.23 -10.29
C CYS A 60 -6.50 13.18 -11.81
N SER A 61 -7.38 13.84 -12.55
CA SER A 61 -7.33 13.83 -14.00
C SER A 61 -6.02 14.39 -14.56
N CYS A 62 -5.27 15.16 -13.78
CA CYS A 62 -4.05 15.83 -14.23
C CYS A 62 -2.78 15.09 -13.88
N ASN A 63 -2.79 14.32 -12.80
CA ASN A 63 -1.59 13.68 -12.26
C ASN A 63 -1.88 12.24 -11.86
N GLY A 64 -0.91 11.36 -12.14
CA GLY A 64 -0.95 9.98 -11.66
C GLY A 64 -0.28 9.84 -10.30
N LEU A 65 0.36 8.69 -10.07
CA LEU A 65 1.01 8.40 -8.81
C LEU A 65 2.51 8.72 -8.82
N GLU A 66 3.05 9.16 -9.95
CA GLU A 66 4.45 9.49 -10.07
C GLU A 66 4.84 10.58 -9.08
N GLY A 67 6.00 10.42 -8.45
CA GLY A 67 6.49 11.37 -7.46
C GLY A 67 5.86 11.24 -6.09
N GLN A 68 4.96 10.27 -5.89
CA GLN A 68 4.26 10.12 -4.62
C GLN A 68 4.75 8.94 -3.79
N TRP A 69 5.86 8.32 -4.15
CA TRP A 69 6.43 7.24 -3.34
C TRP A 69 7.15 7.83 -2.14
N GLU A 70 6.40 8.07 -1.08
CA GLU A 70 6.90 8.67 0.16
C GLU A 70 6.53 7.78 1.34
N PRO A 71 7.32 6.73 1.61
CA PRO A 71 7.01 5.81 2.70
C PRO A 71 7.12 6.47 4.07
N GLU A 72 6.17 6.15 4.93
CA GLU A 72 6.18 6.58 6.31
C GLU A 72 6.14 5.35 7.21
N GLU A 73 6.94 5.35 8.26
CA GLU A 73 6.92 4.26 9.22
C GLU A 73 5.56 4.21 9.90
N THR A 74 5.03 3.00 10.07
CA THR A 74 3.70 2.81 10.63
C THR A 74 3.69 1.60 11.55
N CYS A 75 2.51 1.27 12.07
CA CYS A 75 2.30 0.09 12.91
C CYS A 75 0.87 -0.42 12.70
N LEU A 76 0.59 -1.63 13.18
CA LEU A 76 -0.74 -2.21 13.03
C LEU A 76 -1.83 -1.35 13.63
N GLU A 77 -1.58 -0.77 14.80
CA GLU A 77 -2.58 0.06 15.46
C GLU A 77 -2.94 1.28 14.62
N ALA A 78 -1.93 1.91 14.03
CA ALA A 78 -2.16 3.05 13.15
C ALA A 78 -2.94 2.63 11.92
N LEU A 79 -2.57 1.49 11.32
CA LEU A 79 -3.25 0.99 10.12
C LEU A 79 -4.71 0.65 10.39
N LYS A 80 -5.01 0.11 11.56
CA LYS A 80 -6.40 -0.21 11.94
C LYS A 80 -7.27 1.03 12.06
N GLN A 81 -6.67 2.18 12.28
CA GLN A 81 -7.39 3.43 12.42
C GLN A 81 -7.55 4.18 11.11
N ARG A 82 -6.93 3.71 10.03
CA ARG A 82 -7.06 4.35 8.72
C ARG A 82 -8.47 4.22 8.18
N LYS A 83 -8.98 5.31 7.64
CA LYS A 83 -10.30 5.37 7.02
C LYS A 83 -10.15 5.85 5.58
N TYR A 84 -10.69 5.08 4.66
CA TYR A 84 -10.65 5.39 3.25
C TYR A 84 -12.06 5.47 2.72
N SER A 85 -12.34 6.51 1.96
CA SER A 85 -13.67 6.72 1.38
C SER A 85 -13.78 6.20 -0.04
N TYR A 86 -12.74 5.54 -0.54
CA TYR A 86 -12.71 5.05 -1.92
C TYR A 86 -12.93 3.56 -2.01
N GLY A 87 -13.88 3.19 -2.87
CA GLY A 87 -14.06 1.84 -3.34
C GLY A 87 -13.91 0.75 -2.30
N ASP A 88 -13.18 -0.27 -2.65
CA ASP A 88 -12.99 -1.44 -1.81
C ASP A 88 -11.74 -1.39 -0.93
N ILE A 89 -10.97 -0.29 -0.99
CA ILE A 89 -9.71 -0.21 -0.25
C ILE A 89 -9.93 -0.43 1.25
N GLN A 90 -10.95 0.19 1.82
CA GLN A 90 -11.22 0.05 3.25
C GLN A 90 -11.52 -1.40 3.62
N GLN A 91 -12.33 -2.08 2.81
CA GLN A 91 -12.66 -3.48 3.07
C GLN A 91 -11.46 -4.39 2.88
N ASP A 92 -10.71 -4.15 1.82
CA ASP A 92 -9.53 -4.94 1.51
C ASP A 92 -8.47 -4.78 2.60
N LEU A 93 -8.26 -3.56 3.07
CA LEU A 93 -7.33 -3.28 4.15
C LEU A 93 -7.78 -3.99 5.43
N THR A 94 -9.07 -3.94 5.74
CA THR A 94 -9.60 -4.60 6.94
C THR A 94 -9.35 -6.10 6.89
N LYS A 95 -9.63 -6.73 5.75
CA LYS A 95 -9.38 -8.16 5.57
C LYS A 95 -7.89 -8.50 5.71
N PHE A 96 -7.04 -7.68 5.09
CA PHE A 96 -5.61 -7.87 5.17
C PHE A 96 -5.13 -7.80 6.62
N LEU A 97 -5.61 -6.83 7.39
CA LEU A 97 -5.16 -6.63 8.76
C LEU A 97 -5.60 -7.77 9.69
N ILE A 98 -6.75 -8.38 9.42
CA ILE A 98 -7.20 -9.53 10.20
C ILE A 98 -6.20 -10.68 10.05
N ASP A 99 -5.79 -10.98 8.83
CA ASP A 99 -4.83 -12.05 8.57
C ASP A 99 -3.42 -11.67 9.02
N PHE A 100 -3.06 -10.41 8.87
CA PHE A 100 -1.71 -9.94 9.19
C PHE A 100 -1.40 -9.88 10.67
N VAL A 101 -2.40 -9.73 11.53
CA VAL A 101 -2.19 -9.79 12.98
C VAL A 101 -1.46 -11.07 13.35
N PHE A 102 -1.76 -12.15 12.65
CA PHE A 102 -1.11 -13.44 12.82
C PHE A 102 0.37 -13.40 12.45
N GLU A 103 0.69 -12.73 11.35
CA GLU A 103 2.08 -12.62 10.89
C GLU A 103 2.90 -11.69 11.77
N GLU A 104 2.28 -10.65 12.34
CA GLU A 104 2.96 -9.74 13.22
C GLU A 104 3.45 -10.44 14.48
N ASP A 105 2.65 -11.36 15.02
CA ASP A 105 3.07 -12.14 16.19
C ASP A 105 4.32 -12.95 15.88
N VAL A 106 4.46 -13.43 14.66
CA VAL A 106 5.67 -14.12 14.22
C VAL A 106 6.84 -13.16 14.07
N LEU A 107 6.58 -11.96 13.53
CA LEU A 107 7.62 -10.96 13.32
C LEU A 107 8.18 -10.39 14.61
N LYS A 108 7.39 -10.37 15.67
CA LYS A 108 7.84 -9.88 16.98
C LYS A 108 8.74 -10.87 17.71
N ASN A 109 8.75 -12.09 17.26
CA ASN A 109 9.57 -13.14 17.83
C ASN A 109 10.81 -13.39 16.97
#